data_f7e2bfef722ddc93002b4a6fabdfc08a
#
_entry.id   f7e2bfef722ddc93002b4a6fabdfc08a
#
_cell.length_a   1.000
_cell.length_b   1.000
_cell.length_c   1.000
_cell.angle_alpha   90.00
_cell.angle_beta   90.00
_cell.angle_gamma   90.00
#
_symmetry.space_group_name_H-M   'P 1'
#
loop_
_entity.id
_entity.type
_entity.pdbx_description
1 polymer ?
#
loop_
_entity_poly.entity_id
_entity_poly.type
_entity_poly.pdbx_seq_one_letter_code
_entity_poly.pdbx_strand_id
1 'polypeptide(L)'
;MGCRKITLGSDDSVQEDYSNRNMKNHHGGVLLKGGHLYGYSDGRGWTCQNLKTGEVVWDSKKLGKGCIFYADNRLYCMDEGSGTVVLASADTKGWKEHGRFKLEPQTELRKPAGRIWTHPVVSNGVLYLRDQELLFAFDVKK
;
A
#
# COMPACT_ATOMS: atom_id res chain seq x y z
N MET A 1 14.89 -5.00 9.89
CA MET A 1 14.22 -4.21 8.83
C MET A 1 13.28 -3.21 9.50
N GLY A 2 13.14 -2.02 8.97
CA GLY A 2 12.35 -0.92 9.52
C GLY A 2 12.36 0.25 8.55
N CYS A 3 12.07 1.46 9.01
CA CYS A 3 12.18 2.67 8.23
C CYS A 3 13.14 3.67 8.89
N ARG A 4 13.77 4.48 8.06
CA ARG A 4 14.61 5.62 8.47
C ARG A 4 14.20 6.85 7.69
N LYS A 5 14.16 7.98 8.34
CA LYS A 5 14.08 9.27 7.67
C LYS A 5 15.45 9.93 7.75
N ILE A 6 15.95 10.36 6.60
CA ILE A 6 17.19 11.13 6.48
C ILE A 6 16.91 12.45 5.80
N THR A 7 17.60 13.48 6.23
CA THR A 7 17.63 14.79 5.58
C THR A 7 18.99 14.96 4.92
N LEU A 8 18.99 15.40 3.67
CA LEU A 8 20.23 15.74 2.93
C LEU A 8 20.41 17.25 2.98
N GLY A 9 21.58 17.68 3.45
CA GLY A 9 21.99 19.07 3.43
C GLY A 9 22.46 19.50 2.04
N SER A 10 22.50 20.81 1.79
CA SER A 10 23.02 21.38 0.54
C SER A 10 24.53 21.19 0.34
N ASP A 11 25.21 20.77 1.37
CA ASP A 11 26.66 20.45 1.42
C ASP A 11 26.93 18.94 1.36
N ASP A 12 25.97 18.16 0.89
CA ASP A 12 25.97 16.69 0.84
C ASP A 12 26.02 16.02 2.23
N SER A 13 25.82 16.78 3.30
CA SER A 13 25.69 16.19 4.64
C SER A 13 24.44 15.34 4.77
N VAL A 14 24.52 14.29 5.60
CA VAL A 14 23.40 13.35 5.84
C VAL A 14 23.08 13.36 7.33
N GLN A 15 21.82 13.66 7.66
CA GLN A 15 21.30 13.60 9.02
C GLN A 15 20.20 12.54 9.12
N GLU A 16 20.32 11.61 10.08
CA GLU A 16 19.22 10.72 10.44
C GLU A 16 18.27 11.45 11.38
N ASP A 17 17.03 11.70 10.92
CA ASP A 17 15.98 12.34 11.73
C ASP A 17 15.35 11.34 12.70
N TYR A 18 15.09 10.12 12.24
CA TYR A 18 14.67 8.99 13.06
C TYR A 18 14.92 7.63 12.38
N SER A 19 14.99 6.59 13.22
CA SER A 19 14.94 5.18 12.82
C SER A 19 13.98 4.41 13.71
N ASN A 20 13.06 3.63 13.11
CA ASN A 20 12.09 2.84 13.87
C ASN A 20 11.63 1.60 13.10
N ARG A 21 10.72 0.81 13.70
CA ARG A 21 10.14 -0.40 13.11
C ARG A 21 8.64 -0.25 12.80
N ASN A 22 8.14 0.98 12.68
CA ASN A 22 6.72 1.24 12.46
C ASN A 22 6.29 0.95 11.03
N MET A 23 7.18 1.13 10.05
CA MET A 23 6.94 0.78 8.65
C MET A 23 7.97 -0.26 8.20
N LYS A 24 7.65 -1.55 8.35
CA LYS A 24 8.43 -2.67 7.83
C LYS A 24 7.83 -3.14 6.52
N ASN A 25 7.95 -2.30 5.51
CA ASN A 25 7.41 -2.61 4.18
C ASN A 25 8.26 -3.67 3.46
N HIS A 26 7.62 -4.45 2.59
CA HIS A 26 8.27 -5.48 1.78
C HIS A 26 8.05 -5.18 0.29
N HIS A 27 7.13 -5.89 -0.39
CA HIS A 27 6.87 -5.69 -1.83
C HIS A 27 5.82 -4.62 -2.12
N GLY A 28 4.93 -4.33 -1.15
CA GLY A 28 3.69 -3.59 -1.40
C GLY A 28 3.82 -2.09 -1.66
N GLY A 29 5.02 -1.52 -1.47
CA GLY A 29 5.24 -0.08 -1.62
C GLY A 29 4.76 0.76 -0.44
N VAL A 30 5.19 2.01 -0.42
CA VAL A 30 4.81 3.02 0.56
C VAL A 30 4.46 4.32 -0.18
N LEU A 31 3.33 4.92 0.16
CA LEU A 31 2.86 6.17 -0.44
C LEU A 31 3.01 7.33 0.55
N LEU A 32 3.40 8.48 0.03
CA LEU A 32 3.41 9.74 0.78
C LEU A 32 2.23 10.62 0.35
N LYS A 33 1.35 10.97 1.31
CA LYS A 33 0.26 11.92 1.10
C LYS A 33 0.05 12.77 2.33
N GLY A 34 0.01 14.10 2.14
CA GLY A 34 -0.31 15.05 3.23
C GLY A 34 0.59 14.91 4.46
N GLY A 35 1.90 14.65 4.27
CA GLY A 35 2.85 14.46 5.38
C GLY A 35 2.73 13.12 6.09
N HIS A 36 2.00 12.16 5.54
CA HIS A 36 1.82 10.82 6.10
C HIS A 36 2.20 9.73 5.11
N LEU A 37 2.80 8.68 5.62
CA LEU A 37 3.18 7.47 4.88
C LEU A 37 2.09 6.41 5.05
N TYR A 38 1.69 5.79 3.96
CA TYR A 38 0.70 4.70 3.94
C TYR A 38 1.31 3.47 3.29
N GLY A 39 1.16 2.31 3.90
CA GLY A 39 1.66 1.04 3.38
C GLY A 39 1.36 -0.12 4.31
N TYR A 40 1.68 -1.33 3.85
CA TYR A 40 1.61 -2.52 4.71
C TYR A 40 2.93 -2.68 5.49
N SER A 41 2.83 -2.83 6.80
CA SER A 41 3.96 -3.07 7.70
C SER A 41 3.90 -4.48 8.26
N ASP A 42 4.94 -5.29 8.04
CA ASP A 42 5.03 -6.66 8.54
C ASP A 42 4.88 -6.70 10.07
N GLY A 43 3.93 -7.53 10.55
CA GLY A 43 3.57 -7.68 11.95
C GLY A 43 2.53 -6.67 12.47
N ARG A 44 2.36 -5.51 11.79
CA ARG A 44 1.41 -4.46 12.18
C ARG A 44 0.15 -4.44 11.32
N GLY A 45 0.29 -4.59 10.01
CA GLY A 45 -0.79 -4.46 9.03
C GLY A 45 -0.70 -3.18 8.21
N TRP A 46 -1.81 -2.76 7.63
CA TRP A 46 -1.93 -1.49 6.92
C TRP A 46 -1.75 -0.35 7.89
N THR A 47 -0.80 0.52 7.62
CA THR A 47 -0.29 1.50 8.58
C THR A 47 -0.26 2.89 7.96
N CYS A 48 -0.72 3.88 8.72
CA CYS A 48 -0.47 5.30 8.49
C CYS A 48 0.57 5.78 9.51
N GLN A 49 1.66 6.36 9.02
CA GLN A 49 2.76 6.87 9.85
C GLN A 49 3.00 8.35 9.54
N ASN A 50 3.19 9.17 10.55
CA ASN A 50 3.57 10.57 10.37
C ASN A 50 5.02 10.64 9.82
N LEU A 51 5.21 11.30 8.67
CA LEU A 51 6.53 11.43 8.05
C LEU A 51 7.52 12.22 8.92
N LYS A 52 7.04 13.25 9.64
CA LYS A 52 7.91 14.14 10.42
C LYS A 52 8.42 13.46 11.69
N THR A 53 7.52 12.78 12.43
CA THR A 53 7.84 12.20 13.75
C THR A 53 8.18 10.73 13.70
N GLY A 54 7.79 10.02 12.64
CA GLY A 54 7.93 8.56 12.54
C GLY A 54 6.90 7.78 13.39
N GLU A 55 5.95 8.47 14.02
CA GLU A 55 4.93 7.85 14.87
C GLU A 55 3.80 7.24 14.05
N VAL A 56 3.24 6.13 14.53
CA VAL A 56 2.05 5.52 13.95
C VAL A 56 0.82 6.32 14.31
N VAL A 57 0.04 6.74 13.30
CA VAL A 57 -1.23 7.44 13.46
C VAL A 57 -2.37 6.44 13.63
N TRP A 58 -2.39 5.41 12.78
CA TRP A 58 -3.29 4.27 12.90
C TRP A 58 -2.69 3.04 12.22
N ASP A 59 -3.19 1.87 12.59
CA ASP A 59 -2.95 0.61 11.89
C ASP A 59 -4.23 -0.25 11.78
N SER A 60 -4.23 -1.22 10.86
CA SER A 60 -5.37 -2.11 10.61
C SER A 60 -4.92 -3.45 10.03
N LYS A 61 -5.51 -4.53 10.53
CA LYS A 61 -5.35 -5.90 10.02
C LYS A 61 -6.57 -6.40 9.26
N LYS A 62 -7.48 -5.50 8.84
CA LYS A 62 -8.72 -5.86 8.13
C LYS A 62 -8.51 -6.38 6.71
N LEU A 63 -7.32 -6.17 6.15
CA LEU A 63 -6.88 -6.74 4.88
C LEU A 63 -5.48 -7.32 5.08
N GLY A 64 -5.20 -8.45 4.44
CA GLY A 64 -3.90 -9.10 4.47
C GLY A 64 -2.79 -8.27 3.82
N LYS A 65 -1.57 -8.81 3.84
CA LYS A 65 -0.39 -8.19 3.24
C LYS A 65 -0.58 -7.99 1.75
N GLY A 66 -0.09 -6.86 1.21
CA GLY A 66 -0.20 -6.62 -0.21
C GLY A 66 0.33 -5.28 -0.69
N CYS A 67 -0.10 -4.91 -1.88
CA CYS A 67 0.35 -3.73 -2.61
C CYS A 67 -0.66 -2.59 -2.50
N ILE A 68 -0.18 -1.36 -2.65
CA ILE A 68 -0.95 -0.13 -2.52
C ILE A 68 -0.77 0.79 -3.72
N PHE A 69 -1.83 1.49 -4.12
CA PHE A 69 -1.82 2.60 -5.06
C PHE A 69 -2.73 3.73 -4.56
N TYR A 70 -2.44 4.97 -4.94
CA TYR A 70 -3.22 6.13 -4.55
C TYR A 70 -3.81 6.83 -5.78
N ALA A 71 -5.11 7.07 -5.75
CA ALA A 71 -5.81 7.96 -6.70
C ALA A 71 -7.05 8.55 -6.01
N ASP A 72 -7.41 9.78 -6.36
CA ASP A 72 -8.64 10.47 -5.96
C ASP A 72 -8.97 10.39 -4.46
N ASN A 73 -7.98 10.68 -3.62
CA ASN A 73 -8.08 10.60 -2.15
C ASN A 73 -8.45 9.20 -1.63
N ARG A 74 -8.15 8.14 -2.39
CA ARG A 74 -8.38 6.75 -2.04
C ARG A 74 -7.10 5.94 -2.13
N LEU A 75 -7.03 4.92 -1.29
CA LEU A 75 -6.03 3.87 -1.32
C LEU A 75 -6.66 2.64 -1.98
N TYR A 76 -6.07 2.19 -3.07
CA TYR A 76 -6.38 0.92 -3.72
C TYR A 76 -5.40 -0.10 -3.15
N CYS A 77 -5.88 -0.99 -2.29
CA CYS A 77 -5.08 -1.97 -1.59
C CYS A 77 -5.44 -3.37 -2.08
N MET A 78 -4.45 -4.18 -2.47
CA MET A 78 -4.67 -5.54 -2.92
C MET A 78 -3.88 -6.53 -2.07
N ASP A 79 -4.58 -7.49 -1.47
CA ASP A 79 -3.99 -8.60 -0.72
C ASP A 79 -3.25 -9.55 -1.66
N GLU A 80 -1.97 -9.77 -1.41
CA GLU A 80 -1.10 -10.60 -2.24
C GLU A 80 -1.43 -12.10 -2.21
N GLY A 81 -2.10 -12.56 -1.17
CA GLY A 81 -2.46 -13.97 -0.97
C GLY A 81 -3.82 -14.31 -1.56
N SER A 82 -4.84 -13.53 -1.24
CA SER A 82 -6.23 -13.82 -1.61
C SER A 82 -6.68 -13.13 -2.91
N GLY A 83 -5.98 -12.10 -3.36
CA GLY A 83 -6.43 -11.24 -4.45
C GLY A 83 -7.61 -10.34 -4.06
N THR A 84 -7.87 -10.17 -2.76
CA THR A 84 -8.89 -9.23 -2.30
C THR A 84 -8.42 -7.80 -2.51
N VAL A 85 -9.25 -6.99 -3.16
CA VAL A 85 -9.01 -5.58 -3.43
C VAL A 85 -9.94 -4.75 -2.56
N VAL A 86 -9.37 -3.74 -1.89
CA VAL A 86 -10.10 -2.81 -1.03
C VAL A 86 -9.83 -1.39 -1.48
N LEU A 87 -10.91 -0.61 -1.59
CA LEU A 87 -10.85 0.84 -1.70
C LEU A 87 -11.01 1.45 -0.32
N ALA A 88 -9.98 2.11 0.19
CA ALA A 88 -9.97 2.71 1.52
C ALA A 88 -9.73 4.22 1.48
N SER A 89 -10.08 4.93 2.55
CA SER A 89 -9.74 6.35 2.72
C SER A 89 -8.24 6.56 2.86
N ALA A 90 -7.72 7.60 2.19
CA ALA A 90 -6.34 8.06 2.35
C ALA A 90 -6.30 9.24 3.33
N ASP A 91 -6.63 9.02 4.60
CA ASP A 91 -6.65 10.05 5.65
C ASP A 91 -6.11 9.52 6.99
N THR A 92 -6.06 10.40 7.99
CA THR A 92 -5.52 10.12 9.33
C THR A 92 -6.55 9.63 10.33
N LYS A 93 -7.83 9.48 9.93
CA LYS A 93 -8.93 9.14 10.84
C LYS A 93 -9.06 7.63 11.11
N GLY A 94 -8.25 6.82 10.42
CA GLY A 94 -8.26 5.37 10.54
C GLY A 94 -8.64 4.65 9.25
N TRP A 95 -8.60 3.34 9.30
CA TRP A 95 -8.98 2.49 8.17
C TRP A 95 -10.50 2.52 7.94
N LYS A 96 -10.91 3.16 6.85
CA LYS A 96 -12.31 3.19 6.41
C LYS A 96 -12.41 2.66 4.99
N GLU A 97 -13.15 1.57 4.80
CA GLU A 97 -13.42 0.97 3.50
C GLU A 97 -14.60 1.65 2.80
N HIS A 98 -14.50 1.77 1.48
CA HIS A 98 -15.54 2.28 0.58
C HIS A 98 -16.03 1.22 -0.39
N GLY A 99 -15.26 0.16 -0.58
CA GLY A 99 -15.59 -0.98 -1.43
C GLY A 99 -14.59 -2.10 -1.27
N ARG A 100 -15.04 -3.32 -1.57
CA ARG A 100 -14.24 -4.54 -1.50
C ARG A 100 -14.72 -5.53 -2.55
N PHE A 101 -13.80 -6.16 -3.25
CA PHE A 101 -14.09 -7.31 -4.12
C PHE A 101 -12.92 -8.27 -4.12
N LYS A 102 -13.12 -9.47 -4.63
CA LYS A 102 -12.06 -10.44 -4.87
C LYS A 102 -11.76 -10.51 -6.36
N LEU A 103 -10.49 -10.50 -6.73
CA LEU A 103 -10.06 -10.64 -8.11
C LEU A 103 -10.34 -12.07 -8.56
N GLU A 104 -11.19 -12.22 -9.58
CA GLU A 104 -11.56 -13.52 -10.15
C GLU A 104 -11.74 -13.39 -11.68
N PRO A 105 -11.36 -14.43 -12.46
CA PRO A 105 -10.64 -15.64 -12.03
C PRO A 105 -9.21 -15.31 -11.56
N GLN A 106 -8.61 -16.20 -10.77
CA GLN A 106 -7.19 -16.14 -10.45
C GLN A 106 -6.41 -17.07 -11.35
N THR A 107 -5.14 -16.78 -11.56
CA THR A 107 -4.26 -17.61 -12.41
C THR A 107 -4.10 -19.02 -11.85
N GLU A 108 -4.05 -20.01 -12.74
CA GLU A 108 -3.65 -21.38 -12.43
C GLU A 108 -2.12 -21.57 -12.52
N LEU A 109 -1.38 -20.60 -13.06
CA LEU A 109 0.07 -20.68 -13.25
C LEU A 109 0.86 -20.31 -11.98
N ARG A 110 0.20 -19.80 -10.93
CA ARG A 110 0.87 -19.40 -9.71
C ARG A 110 1.36 -20.62 -8.93
N LYS A 111 2.66 -20.66 -8.66
CA LYS A 111 3.24 -21.69 -7.79
C LYS A 111 2.61 -21.63 -6.39
N PRO A 112 2.58 -22.74 -5.62
CA PRO A 112 1.95 -22.77 -4.29
C PRO A 112 2.44 -21.69 -3.32
N ALA A 113 3.72 -21.32 -3.38
CA ALA A 113 4.29 -20.24 -2.59
C ALA A 113 4.19 -18.86 -3.25
N GLY A 114 3.66 -18.79 -4.48
CA GLY A 114 3.51 -17.54 -5.23
C GLY A 114 2.45 -16.62 -4.63
N ARG A 115 2.61 -15.32 -4.89
CA ARG A 115 1.68 -14.26 -4.45
C ARG A 115 1.45 -13.28 -5.60
N ILE A 116 0.46 -12.42 -5.45
CA ILE A 116 0.20 -11.31 -6.37
C ILE A 116 1.04 -10.11 -5.89
N TRP A 117 2.20 -9.92 -6.50
CA TRP A 117 3.13 -8.83 -6.14
C TRP A 117 3.05 -7.63 -7.07
N THR A 118 2.18 -7.68 -8.08
CA THR A 118 1.95 -6.56 -8.98
C THR A 118 1.17 -5.46 -8.27
N HIS A 119 1.60 -4.22 -8.46
CA HIS A 119 0.89 -3.08 -7.88
C HIS A 119 -0.39 -2.77 -8.67
N PRO A 120 -1.50 -2.42 -8.00
CA PRO A 120 -2.62 -1.76 -8.66
C PRO A 120 -2.16 -0.50 -9.37
N VAL A 121 -2.76 -0.18 -10.51
CA VAL A 121 -2.52 1.07 -11.23
C VAL A 121 -3.85 1.68 -11.61
N VAL A 122 -4.06 2.96 -11.33
CA VAL A 122 -5.21 3.72 -11.85
C VAL A 122 -4.70 4.73 -12.87
N SER A 123 -5.25 4.67 -14.08
CA SER A 123 -4.92 5.60 -15.15
C SER A 123 -6.18 5.91 -15.96
N ASN A 124 -6.45 7.20 -16.21
CA ASN A 124 -7.60 7.67 -16.97
C ASN A 124 -8.95 7.12 -16.48
N GLY A 125 -9.10 6.93 -15.16
CA GLY A 125 -10.32 6.39 -14.55
C GLY A 125 -10.50 4.89 -14.72
N VAL A 126 -9.46 4.16 -15.08
CA VAL A 126 -9.45 2.69 -15.17
C VAL A 126 -8.46 2.13 -14.16
N LEU A 127 -8.91 1.20 -13.32
CA LEU A 127 -8.09 0.40 -12.42
C LEU A 127 -7.59 -0.82 -13.16
N TYR A 128 -6.27 -0.95 -13.26
CA TYR A 128 -5.60 -2.12 -13.81
C TYR A 128 -5.04 -2.99 -12.69
N LEU A 129 -5.36 -4.28 -12.74
CA LEU A 129 -4.84 -5.30 -11.82
C LEU A 129 -4.27 -6.44 -12.65
N ARG A 130 -3.17 -7.02 -12.18
CA ARG A 130 -2.54 -8.14 -12.87
C ARG A 130 -2.27 -9.30 -11.92
N ASP A 131 -2.59 -10.51 -12.37
CA ASP A 131 -2.23 -11.77 -11.72
C ASP A 131 -1.60 -12.70 -12.75
N GLN A 132 -0.26 -12.73 -12.80
CA GLN A 132 0.54 -13.45 -13.79
C GLN A 132 0.18 -13.02 -15.22
N GLU A 133 -0.40 -13.94 -16.02
CA GLU A 133 -0.86 -13.73 -17.40
C GLU A 133 -2.18 -12.97 -17.49
N LEU A 134 -2.96 -12.92 -16.40
CA LEU A 134 -4.27 -12.27 -16.38
C LEU A 134 -4.12 -10.77 -16.11
N LEU A 135 -4.70 -9.95 -16.99
CA LEU A 135 -4.80 -8.51 -16.84
C LEU A 135 -6.28 -8.11 -16.78
N PHE A 136 -6.64 -7.38 -15.75
CA PHE A 136 -8.00 -6.88 -15.51
C PHE A 136 -8.04 -5.37 -15.62
N ALA A 137 -9.14 -4.85 -16.16
CA ALA A 137 -9.41 -3.43 -16.26
C ALA A 137 -10.83 -3.14 -15.77
N PHE A 138 -10.96 -2.28 -14.75
CA PHE A 138 -12.24 -1.89 -14.15
C PHE A 138 -12.44 -0.39 -14.32
N ASP A 139 -13.59 0.05 -14.83
CA ASP A 139 -13.96 1.46 -14.83
C ASP A 139 -14.19 1.90 -13.37
N VAL A 140 -13.44 2.90 -12.93
CA VAL A 140 -13.53 3.48 -11.57
C VAL A 140 -13.83 4.99 -11.63
N LYS A 141 -14.27 5.49 -12.77
CA LYS A 141 -14.81 6.85 -12.88
C LYS A 141 -16.06 7.01 -12.02
N LYS A 142 -16.20 8.18 -11.43
CA LYS A 142 -17.42 8.58 -10.72
C LYS A 142 -18.45 9.10 -11.70
#